data_fc9f28a6f62595dab5505b92266a7478
#
_entry.id   fc9f28a6f62595dab5505b92266a7478
#
_cell.length_a   1.000
_cell.length_b   1.000
_cell.length_c   1.000
_cell.angle_alpha   90.00
_cell.angle_beta   90.00
_cell.angle_gamma   90.00
#
_symmetry.space_group_name_H-M   'P 1'
#
loop_
_entity.id
_entity.type
_entity.pdbx_description
1 polymer ?
#
loop_
_entity_poly.entity_id
_entity_poly.type
_entity_poly.pdbx_seq_one_letter_code
_entity_poly.pdbx_strand_id
1 'polypeptide(L)'
;MLRELPNTIFKIEKNAQVDNPFKSASSYTFYRGKFPKDFNIQTPYALPVKNNQKTAWKTDPREPFKTLNFHIKQGDTIYATRSGIACKTTNPQQLLIYHPDQTFAAYLVMNENFIEPGEEVQVGQAIGKAGPTGAAISFFFLDENKFKGGLSSGYPYSHFIPVFRTTEGDVKPEEKTIYQAVTDHDLIMQDMSKRDKKKYMKLHNLK
;
A
#
# COMPACT_ATOMS: atom_id res chain seq x y z
N MET A 1 -17.47 0.79 11.50
CA MET A 1 -16.20 0.91 12.25
C MET A 1 -16.52 0.57 13.70
N LEU A 2 -15.89 -0.45 14.27
CA LEU A 2 -16.07 -0.79 15.68
C LEU A 2 -15.42 0.29 16.56
N ARG A 3 -16.08 0.67 17.65
CA ARG A 3 -15.54 1.65 18.60
C ARG A 3 -14.65 0.91 19.61
N GLU A 4 -13.83 1.62 20.36
CA GLU A 4 -13.00 1.05 21.47
C GLU A 4 -13.85 0.50 22.63
N LEU A 5 -15.10 0.92 22.73
CA LEU A 5 -16.05 0.45 23.72
C LEU A 5 -16.77 -0.82 23.23
N PRO A 6 -17.39 -1.61 24.16
CA PRO A 6 -18.17 -2.78 23.79
C PRO A 6 -19.20 -2.46 22.73
N ASN A 7 -19.18 -3.22 21.63
CA ASN A 7 -20.14 -3.09 20.54
C ASN A 7 -21.06 -4.29 20.56
N THR A 8 -22.38 -4.07 20.60
CA THR A 8 -23.36 -5.13 20.43
C THR A 8 -23.42 -5.52 18.95
N ILE A 9 -22.93 -6.70 18.62
CA ILE A 9 -22.92 -7.23 17.24
C ILE A 9 -24.25 -7.87 16.92
N PHE A 10 -24.81 -8.62 17.89
CA PHE A 10 -26.16 -9.17 17.84
C PHE A 10 -26.67 -9.42 19.26
N LYS A 11 -27.98 -9.48 19.42
CA LYS A 11 -28.66 -9.80 20.67
C LYS A 11 -29.49 -11.07 20.47
N ILE A 12 -29.29 -12.01 21.33
CA ILE A 12 -30.12 -13.23 21.38
C ILE A 12 -31.07 -13.08 22.58
N GLU A 13 -32.35 -13.08 22.31
CA GLU A 13 -33.38 -13.07 23.37
C GLU A 13 -33.54 -14.44 23.92
N LYS A 14 -33.55 -14.58 25.26
CA LYS A 14 -33.78 -15.83 25.93
C LYS A 14 -35.25 -16.20 25.75
N ASN A 15 -35.52 -17.29 25.01
CA ASN A 15 -36.88 -17.85 24.97
C ASN A 15 -37.09 -18.71 26.22
N ALA A 16 -38.05 -18.31 27.07
CA ALA A 16 -38.32 -18.95 28.35
C ALA A 16 -38.83 -20.42 28.24
N GLN A 17 -39.10 -20.90 27.04
CA GLN A 17 -39.64 -22.24 26.80
C GLN A 17 -38.62 -23.29 26.33
N VAL A 18 -37.33 -22.94 26.24
CA VAL A 18 -36.28 -23.85 25.75
C VAL A 18 -35.36 -24.23 26.90
N ASP A 19 -35.50 -25.43 27.42
CA ASP A 19 -34.65 -26.00 28.49
C ASP A 19 -33.28 -26.45 28.03
N ASN A 20 -32.93 -26.30 26.76
CA ASN A 20 -31.61 -26.68 26.25
C ASN A 20 -30.59 -25.53 26.35
N PRO A 21 -29.39 -25.81 26.88
CA PRO A 21 -28.34 -24.80 26.93
C PRO A 21 -27.98 -24.36 25.50
N PHE A 22 -28.21 -23.10 25.19
CA PHE A 22 -27.84 -22.52 23.92
C PHE A 22 -26.32 -22.51 23.78
N LYS A 23 -25.80 -23.18 22.75
CA LYS A 23 -24.41 -23.13 22.38
C LYS A 23 -24.25 -22.28 21.11
N SER A 24 -23.50 -21.22 21.17
CA SER A 24 -23.14 -20.41 20.00
C SER A 24 -21.64 -20.50 19.76
N ALA A 25 -21.26 -20.57 18.50
CA ALA A 25 -19.88 -20.40 18.05
C ALA A 25 -19.85 -19.24 17.05
N SER A 26 -18.86 -18.37 17.16
CA SER A 26 -18.65 -17.29 16.21
C SER A 26 -17.19 -17.26 15.79
N SER A 27 -16.95 -16.96 14.52
CA SER A 27 -15.64 -16.75 13.97
C SER A 27 -15.57 -15.37 13.34
N TYR A 28 -14.41 -14.72 13.46
CA TYR A 28 -14.20 -13.39 12.91
C TYR A 28 -12.96 -13.39 12.03
N THR A 29 -13.05 -12.71 10.90
CA THR A 29 -11.90 -12.44 10.06
C THR A 29 -11.79 -10.92 9.85
N PHE A 30 -10.61 -10.39 10.11
CA PHE A 30 -10.34 -8.96 9.97
C PHE A 30 -9.46 -8.73 8.74
N TYR A 31 -9.84 -7.76 7.93
CA TYR A 31 -9.08 -7.31 6.78
C TYR A 31 -8.61 -5.88 6.98
N ARG A 32 -7.42 -5.57 6.47
CA ARG A 32 -6.85 -4.23 6.55
C ARG A 32 -7.42 -3.33 5.47
N GLY A 33 -7.63 -2.06 5.79
CA GLY A 33 -8.06 -1.04 4.87
C GLY A 33 -9.56 -0.81 4.81
N LYS A 34 -9.93 0.03 3.87
CA LYS A 34 -11.32 0.33 3.50
C LYS A 34 -11.47 0.04 2.01
N PHE A 35 -12.71 -0.10 1.54
CA PHE A 35 -12.98 -0.15 0.10
C PHE A 35 -12.68 1.22 -0.51
N PRO A 36 -11.82 1.29 -1.56
CA PRO A 36 -11.54 2.55 -2.24
C PRO A 36 -12.82 3.13 -2.84
N LYS A 37 -13.07 4.41 -2.61
CA LYS A 37 -14.23 5.12 -3.21
C LYS A 37 -13.86 5.82 -4.51
N ASP A 38 -12.64 6.38 -4.55
CA ASP A 38 -12.15 7.24 -5.63
C ASP A 38 -10.83 6.69 -6.21
N PHE A 39 -10.70 5.36 -6.27
CA PHE A 39 -9.52 4.72 -6.84
C PHE A 39 -9.39 5.02 -8.34
N ASN A 40 -8.27 5.65 -8.70
CA ASN A 40 -7.91 5.89 -10.08
C ASN A 40 -6.57 5.24 -10.40
N ILE A 41 -6.58 4.21 -11.24
CA ILE A 41 -5.39 3.47 -11.67
C ILE A 41 -4.37 4.34 -12.42
N GLN A 42 -4.79 5.51 -12.92
CA GLN A 42 -3.92 6.48 -13.59
C GLN A 42 -3.18 7.41 -12.61
N THR A 43 -3.49 7.34 -11.32
CA THR A 43 -2.76 8.12 -10.30
C THR A 43 -1.30 7.69 -10.30
N PRO A 44 -0.34 8.60 -10.56
CA PRO A 44 1.07 8.23 -10.69
C PRO A 44 1.72 7.94 -9.34
N TYR A 45 2.67 7.03 -9.38
CA TYR A 45 3.57 6.68 -8.29
C TYR A 45 5.01 7.06 -8.66
N ALA A 46 5.87 7.30 -7.69
CA ALA A 46 7.31 7.38 -7.91
C ALA A 46 7.91 5.98 -8.14
N LEU A 47 8.98 5.89 -8.90
CA LEU A 47 9.84 4.71 -8.88
C LEU A 47 10.56 4.59 -7.52
N PRO A 48 10.84 3.37 -7.00
CA PRO A 48 11.37 3.16 -5.66
C PRO A 48 12.88 3.44 -5.53
N VAL A 49 13.39 4.34 -6.34
CA VAL A 49 14.79 4.76 -6.38
C VAL A 49 14.91 6.27 -6.21
N LYS A 50 16.12 6.76 -5.93
CA LYS A 50 16.36 8.19 -5.81
C LYS A 50 15.99 8.92 -7.10
N ASN A 51 15.51 10.15 -6.97
CA ASN A 51 15.22 11.03 -8.11
C ASN A 51 16.40 11.07 -9.09
N ASN A 52 16.12 11.01 -10.40
CA ASN A 52 17.08 10.89 -11.51
C ASN A 52 17.85 9.56 -11.61
N GLN A 53 17.63 8.60 -10.72
CA GLN A 53 18.20 7.26 -10.84
C GLN A 53 17.39 6.38 -11.80
N LYS A 54 18.07 5.45 -12.46
CA LYS A 54 17.47 4.51 -13.40
C LYS A 54 17.20 3.16 -12.73
N THR A 55 16.07 2.55 -13.06
CA THR A 55 15.73 1.19 -12.66
C THR A 55 14.86 0.51 -13.71
N ALA A 56 14.80 -0.80 -13.67
CA ALA A 56 13.86 -1.64 -14.41
C ALA A 56 13.16 -2.57 -13.43
N TRP A 57 12.09 -3.21 -13.84
CA TRP A 57 11.39 -4.18 -13.04
C TRP A 57 11.05 -5.44 -13.86
N LYS A 58 10.74 -6.51 -13.14
CA LYS A 58 10.20 -7.76 -13.70
C LYS A 58 9.22 -8.37 -12.72
N THR A 59 8.29 -9.17 -13.21
CA THR A 59 7.49 -10.06 -12.36
C THR A 59 8.23 -11.39 -12.15
N ASP A 60 7.95 -12.06 -11.04
CA ASP A 60 8.29 -13.48 -10.87
C ASP A 60 7.00 -14.30 -11.08
N PRO A 61 6.89 -15.12 -12.13
CA PRO A 61 5.67 -15.90 -12.40
C PRO A 61 5.36 -16.94 -11.32
N ARG A 62 6.32 -17.23 -10.43
CA ARG A 62 6.12 -18.16 -9.31
C ARG A 62 5.45 -17.48 -8.10
N GLU A 63 5.42 -16.15 -8.06
CA GLU A 63 4.77 -15.43 -6.98
C GLU A 63 3.26 -15.37 -7.20
N PRO A 64 2.44 -15.72 -6.18
CA PRO A 64 0.99 -15.73 -6.28
C PRO A 64 0.38 -14.32 -6.42
N PHE A 65 1.17 -13.29 -6.14
CA PHE A 65 0.78 -11.89 -6.18
C PHE A 65 1.55 -11.18 -7.31
N LYS A 66 0.92 -10.16 -7.92
CA LYS A 66 1.56 -9.32 -8.94
C LYS A 66 2.63 -8.43 -8.28
N THR A 67 3.74 -9.02 -7.89
CA THR A 67 4.87 -8.32 -7.27
C THR A 67 5.81 -7.81 -8.36
N LEU A 68 6.13 -6.53 -8.28
CA LEU A 68 7.10 -5.88 -9.16
C LEU A 68 8.48 -5.93 -8.49
N ASN A 69 9.41 -6.69 -9.07
CA ASN A 69 10.78 -6.81 -8.57
C ASN A 69 11.66 -5.79 -9.28
N PHE A 70 11.92 -4.66 -8.61
CA PHE A 70 12.77 -3.58 -9.13
C PHE A 70 14.24 -3.94 -9.00
N HIS A 71 15.00 -3.65 -10.05
CA HIS A 71 16.44 -3.87 -10.09
C HIS A 71 17.16 -2.78 -9.28
N ILE A 72 17.35 -3.07 -7.99
CA ILE A 72 18.09 -2.26 -7.02
C ILE A 72 19.15 -3.15 -6.40
N LYS A 73 20.38 -2.68 -6.27
CA LYS A 73 21.45 -3.48 -5.65
C LYS A 73 21.14 -3.75 -4.18
N GLN A 74 21.51 -4.93 -3.71
CA GLN A 74 21.41 -5.27 -2.29
C GLN A 74 22.13 -4.21 -1.43
N GLY A 75 21.45 -3.73 -0.40
CA GLY A 75 21.94 -2.69 0.51
C GLY A 75 21.76 -1.25 0.00
N ASP A 76 21.35 -1.04 -1.26
CA ASP A 76 20.98 0.29 -1.72
C ASP A 76 19.65 0.74 -1.10
N THR A 77 19.45 2.05 -1.04
CA THR A 77 18.26 2.63 -0.41
C THR A 77 17.04 2.45 -1.30
N ILE A 78 15.94 2.00 -0.69
CA ILE A 78 14.59 1.98 -1.26
C ILE A 78 13.87 3.27 -0.86
N TYR A 79 13.14 3.85 -1.80
CA TYR A 79 12.36 5.07 -1.61
C TYR A 79 10.86 4.78 -1.71
N ALA A 80 10.06 5.52 -0.93
CA ALA A 80 8.61 5.38 -0.94
C ALA A 80 8.03 5.79 -2.29
N THR A 81 7.22 4.90 -2.88
CA THR A 81 6.61 5.13 -4.18
C THR A 81 5.42 6.09 -4.13
N ARG A 82 4.83 6.28 -2.93
CA ARG A 82 3.71 7.20 -2.69
C ARG A 82 3.58 7.50 -1.21
N SER A 83 3.02 8.67 -0.87
CA SER A 83 2.77 9.07 0.51
C SER A 83 1.68 8.21 1.17
N GLY A 84 1.76 8.04 2.49
CA GLY A 84 0.78 7.27 3.25
C GLY A 84 1.20 7.06 4.70
N ILE A 85 0.57 6.10 5.36
CA ILE A 85 0.84 5.73 6.75
C ILE A 85 1.38 4.30 6.79
N ALA A 86 2.49 4.12 7.50
CA ALA A 86 3.07 2.81 7.73
C ALA A 86 2.17 1.95 8.63
N CYS A 87 1.85 0.76 8.16
CA CYS A 87 1.05 -0.21 8.91
C CYS A 87 1.94 -1.21 9.63
N LYS A 88 1.50 -1.66 10.82
CA LYS A 88 2.19 -2.74 11.54
C LYS A 88 2.15 -4.04 10.73
N THR A 89 3.30 -4.65 10.51
CA THR A 89 3.47 -5.98 9.91
C THR A 89 3.97 -6.98 10.96
N THR A 90 3.84 -8.27 10.68
CA THR A 90 4.38 -9.32 11.54
C THR A 90 5.82 -9.70 11.15
N ASN A 91 6.24 -9.35 9.93
CA ASN A 91 7.57 -9.62 9.42
C ASN A 91 8.37 -8.30 9.36
N PRO A 92 9.50 -8.18 10.09
CA PRO A 92 10.32 -6.97 10.11
C PRO A 92 10.97 -6.64 8.77
N GLN A 93 11.08 -7.63 7.86
CA GLN A 93 11.57 -7.41 6.49
C GLN A 93 10.49 -6.88 5.52
N GLN A 94 9.33 -6.49 6.04
CA GLN A 94 8.22 -5.97 5.26
C GLN A 94 7.80 -4.61 5.79
N LEU A 95 7.53 -3.69 4.86
CA LEU A 95 6.87 -2.43 5.13
C LEU A 95 5.58 -2.36 4.32
N LEU A 96 4.47 -2.09 4.98
CA LEU A 96 3.18 -1.89 4.36
C LEU A 96 2.76 -0.43 4.51
N ILE A 97 2.59 0.28 3.42
CA ILE A 97 2.12 1.68 3.41
C ILE A 97 0.68 1.74 2.91
N TYR A 98 -0.19 2.37 3.69
CA TYR A 98 -1.58 2.63 3.36
C TYR A 98 -1.75 4.05 2.85
N HIS A 99 -2.20 4.20 1.62
CA HIS A 99 -2.33 5.47 0.93
C HIS A 99 -3.68 6.17 1.16
N PRO A 100 -3.78 7.50 0.97
CA PRO A 100 -5.03 8.25 1.16
C PRO A 100 -6.21 7.77 0.31
N ASP A 101 -5.96 7.23 -0.89
CA ASP A 101 -6.98 6.63 -1.77
C ASP A 101 -7.37 5.19 -1.39
N GLN A 102 -6.91 4.71 -0.23
CA GLN A 102 -7.22 3.40 0.34
C GLN A 102 -6.56 2.22 -0.40
N THR A 103 -5.53 2.49 -1.21
CA THR A 103 -4.64 1.47 -1.76
C THR A 103 -3.46 1.19 -0.82
N PHE A 104 -2.74 0.13 -1.11
CA PHE A 104 -1.55 -0.28 -0.35
C PHE A 104 -0.36 -0.48 -1.28
N ALA A 105 0.83 -0.17 -0.76
CA ALA A 105 2.10 -0.67 -1.27
C ALA A 105 2.78 -1.53 -0.20
N ALA A 106 3.03 -2.79 -0.51
CA ALA A 106 3.78 -3.70 0.35
C ALA A 106 5.19 -3.87 -0.21
N TYR A 107 6.18 -3.40 0.53
CA TYR A 107 7.60 -3.61 0.27
C TYR A 107 8.02 -4.89 0.95
N LEU A 108 8.51 -5.84 0.18
CA LEU A 108 8.80 -7.22 0.62
C LEU A 108 10.31 -7.47 0.63
N VAL A 109 10.76 -8.38 1.50
CA VAL A 109 12.14 -8.87 1.53
C VAL A 109 13.18 -7.73 1.66
N MET A 110 12.87 -6.71 2.46
CA MET A 110 13.80 -5.63 2.78
C MET A 110 14.93 -6.15 3.67
N ASN A 111 16.14 -5.65 3.46
CA ASN A 111 17.29 -5.96 4.35
C ASN A 111 17.20 -5.16 5.66
N GLU A 112 16.70 -3.93 5.56
CA GLU A 112 16.52 -3.02 6.70
C GLU A 112 15.29 -2.15 6.45
N ASN A 113 14.51 -1.89 7.50
CA ASN A 113 13.35 -1.01 7.48
C ASN A 113 13.63 0.18 8.41
N PHE A 114 13.45 1.41 7.91
CA PHE A 114 13.70 2.65 8.66
C PHE A 114 12.45 3.23 9.30
N ILE A 115 11.25 2.69 8.97
CA ILE A 115 9.97 3.30 9.28
C ILE A 115 9.25 2.49 10.34
N GLU A 116 8.81 3.15 11.40
CA GLU A 116 8.01 2.54 12.45
C GLU A 116 6.51 2.52 12.09
N PRO A 117 5.76 1.53 12.60
CA PRO A 117 4.30 1.49 12.42
C PRO A 117 3.61 2.75 12.97
N GLY A 118 2.77 3.37 12.15
CA GLY A 118 2.04 4.61 12.47
C GLY A 118 2.72 5.88 11.95
N GLU A 119 3.95 5.81 11.48
CA GLU A 119 4.63 6.96 10.89
C GLU A 119 4.00 7.37 9.55
N GLU A 120 3.94 8.67 9.30
CA GLU A 120 3.63 9.24 8.00
C GLU A 120 4.86 9.17 7.10
N VAL A 121 4.67 8.60 5.92
CA VAL A 121 5.70 8.44 4.88
C VAL A 121 5.38 9.37 3.73
N GLN A 122 6.38 10.11 3.26
CA GLN A 122 6.25 10.96 2.07
C GLN A 122 6.77 10.24 0.82
N VAL A 123 6.18 10.52 -0.34
CA VAL A 123 6.69 10.02 -1.61
C VAL A 123 8.16 10.46 -1.79
N GLY A 124 9.02 9.53 -2.24
CA GLY A 124 10.45 9.78 -2.39
C GLY A 124 11.26 9.80 -1.08
N GLN A 125 10.64 9.53 0.07
CA GLN A 125 11.35 9.36 1.35
C GLN A 125 12.13 8.03 1.35
N ALA A 126 13.35 8.04 1.89
CA ALA A 126 14.10 6.80 2.14
C ALA A 126 13.40 5.97 3.22
N ILE A 127 13.06 4.72 2.91
CA ILE A 127 12.25 3.85 3.77
C ILE A 127 12.98 2.59 4.24
N GLY A 128 14.11 2.28 3.66
CA GLY A 128 14.90 1.10 4.04
C GLY A 128 15.96 0.72 3.02
N LYS A 129 16.45 -0.49 3.13
CA LYS A 129 17.49 -1.07 2.28
C LYS A 129 16.98 -2.28 1.51
N ALA A 130 17.42 -2.39 0.26
CA ALA A 130 17.07 -3.49 -0.62
C ALA A 130 17.67 -4.82 -0.13
N GLY A 131 16.88 -5.87 -0.21
CA GLY A 131 17.32 -7.23 0.05
C GLY A 131 18.10 -7.85 -1.11
N PRO A 132 18.40 -9.15 -1.03
CA PRO A 132 19.21 -9.85 -2.04
C PRO A 132 18.61 -9.86 -3.46
N THR A 133 17.30 -9.79 -3.57
CA THR A 133 16.56 -9.81 -4.84
C THR A 133 16.20 -8.43 -5.38
N GLY A 134 16.67 -7.36 -4.72
CA GLY A 134 16.29 -5.98 -5.02
C GLY A 134 15.12 -5.49 -4.19
N ALA A 135 14.27 -4.62 -4.75
CA ALA A 135 13.05 -4.18 -4.09
C ALA A 135 11.83 -4.85 -4.71
N ALA A 136 11.20 -5.73 -3.97
CA ALA A 136 9.96 -6.40 -4.36
C ALA A 136 8.76 -5.62 -3.79
N ILE A 137 7.87 -5.11 -4.65
CA ILE A 137 6.74 -4.27 -4.25
C ILE A 137 5.45 -4.82 -4.85
N SER A 138 4.44 -5.00 -4.01
CA SER A 138 3.09 -5.39 -4.42
C SER A 138 2.11 -4.25 -4.14
N PHE A 139 1.31 -3.88 -5.15
CA PHE A 139 0.28 -2.84 -5.06
C PHE A 139 -1.10 -3.47 -5.08
N PHE A 140 -1.95 -3.13 -4.11
CA PHE A 140 -3.26 -3.75 -3.98
C PHE A 140 -4.25 -2.87 -3.21
N PHE A 141 -5.51 -3.27 -3.24
CA PHE A 141 -6.59 -2.65 -2.47
C PHE A 141 -7.60 -3.71 -2.02
N LEU A 142 -8.38 -3.38 -0.99
CA LEU A 142 -9.50 -4.20 -0.54
C LEU A 142 -10.64 -4.10 -1.56
N ASP A 143 -10.99 -5.21 -2.21
CA ASP A 143 -11.95 -5.27 -3.30
C ASP A 143 -13.34 -5.67 -2.79
N GLU A 144 -14.28 -4.72 -2.88
CA GLU A 144 -15.65 -4.91 -2.41
C GLU A 144 -16.37 -6.06 -3.12
N ASN A 145 -16.11 -6.26 -4.41
CA ASN A 145 -16.75 -7.32 -5.19
C ASN A 145 -16.28 -8.70 -4.74
N LYS A 146 -14.97 -8.84 -4.49
CA LYS A 146 -14.42 -10.08 -3.91
C LYS A 146 -14.94 -10.33 -2.49
N PHE A 147 -15.09 -9.28 -1.71
CA PHE A 147 -15.59 -9.36 -0.35
C PHE A 147 -17.07 -9.81 -0.31
N LYS A 148 -17.92 -9.22 -1.17
CA LYS A 148 -19.35 -9.53 -1.26
C LYS A 148 -19.64 -10.88 -1.95
N GLY A 149 -18.78 -11.31 -2.87
CA GLY A 149 -18.96 -12.53 -3.67
C GLY A 149 -18.77 -13.85 -2.92
N GLY A 150 -18.62 -13.78 -1.59
CA GLY A 150 -18.32 -14.96 -0.77
C GLY A 150 -16.87 -15.40 -0.94
N LEU A 151 -16.11 -15.33 0.13
CA LEU A 151 -14.68 -15.60 0.12
C LEU A 151 -14.36 -17.10 -0.05
N SER A 152 -14.50 -17.62 -1.24
CA SER A 152 -14.04 -18.99 -1.55
C SER A 152 -12.52 -19.15 -1.35
N SER A 153 -11.75 -18.05 -1.47
CA SER A 153 -10.29 -18.02 -1.29
C SER A 153 -9.82 -17.36 0.02
N GLY A 154 -10.73 -16.72 0.78
CA GLY A 154 -10.37 -15.96 1.98
C GLY A 154 -9.54 -14.71 1.75
N TYR A 155 -9.30 -14.29 0.48
CA TYR A 155 -8.42 -13.17 0.14
C TYR A 155 -9.14 -12.10 -0.69
N PRO A 156 -9.70 -11.05 -0.04
CA PRO A 156 -10.55 -10.07 -0.70
C PRO A 156 -9.77 -8.89 -1.32
N TYR A 157 -8.50 -9.06 -1.68
CA TYR A 157 -7.71 -8.01 -2.28
C TYR A 157 -7.53 -8.20 -3.78
N SER A 158 -7.51 -7.09 -4.51
CA SER A 158 -7.13 -7.03 -5.92
C SER A 158 -5.81 -6.29 -6.10
N HIS A 159 -4.92 -6.87 -6.93
CA HIS A 159 -3.61 -6.31 -7.25
C HIS A 159 -3.65 -5.54 -8.57
N PHE A 160 -2.82 -4.50 -8.67
CA PHE A 160 -2.68 -3.70 -9.87
C PHE A 160 -1.23 -3.32 -10.12
N ILE A 161 -0.92 -2.93 -11.35
CA ILE A 161 0.36 -2.32 -11.72
C ILE A 161 0.12 -0.83 -11.85
N PRO A 162 0.75 0.02 -11.01
CA PRO A 162 0.56 1.46 -11.07
C PRO A 162 1.18 2.07 -12.34
N VAL A 163 0.74 3.27 -12.65
CA VAL A 163 1.45 4.20 -13.52
C VAL A 163 2.59 4.82 -12.73
N PHE A 164 3.78 4.97 -13.33
CA PHE A 164 4.93 5.59 -12.68
C PHE A 164 5.33 6.90 -13.35
N ARG A 165 5.68 7.90 -12.54
CA ARG A 165 6.26 9.16 -12.98
C ARG A 165 7.72 8.94 -13.36
N THR A 166 8.06 9.25 -14.62
CA THR A 166 9.38 9.09 -15.22
C THR A 166 9.78 10.35 -16.01
N THR A 167 10.98 10.38 -16.53
CA THR A 167 11.42 11.45 -17.46
C THR A 167 10.65 11.45 -18.80
N GLU A 168 9.97 10.36 -19.12
CA GLU A 168 9.12 10.22 -20.32
C GLU A 168 7.65 10.60 -20.04
N GLY A 169 7.34 11.02 -18.80
CA GLY A 169 6.00 11.32 -18.31
C GLY A 169 5.45 10.21 -17.44
N ASP A 170 4.12 10.18 -17.28
CA ASP A 170 3.40 9.15 -16.53
C ASP A 170 3.18 7.93 -17.42
N VAL A 171 3.89 6.84 -17.14
CA VAL A 171 3.91 5.64 -17.97
C VAL A 171 3.39 4.42 -17.22
N LYS A 172 2.65 3.56 -17.90
CA LYS A 172 2.42 2.19 -17.46
C LYS A 172 3.67 1.39 -17.83
N PRO A 173 4.45 0.94 -16.83
CA PRO A 173 5.78 0.42 -17.12
C PRO A 173 5.73 -0.93 -17.83
N GLU A 174 6.65 -1.12 -18.78
CA GLU A 174 6.89 -2.41 -19.44
C GLU A 174 8.01 -3.16 -18.74
N GLU A 175 7.88 -4.49 -18.62
CA GLU A 175 8.90 -5.33 -18.00
C GLU A 175 10.25 -5.18 -18.69
N LYS A 176 11.32 -5.18 -17.91
CA LYS A 176 12.73 -5.09 -18.35
C LYS A 176 13.10 -3.79 -19.07
N THR A 177 12.17 -2.87 -19.23
CA THR A 177 12.43 -1.53 -19.76
C THR A 177 13.02 -0.65 -18.65
N ILE A 178 14.06 0.10 -18.99
CA ILE A 178 14.75 0.99 -18.04
C ILE A 178 14.07 2.35 -18.05
N TYR A 179 13.61 2.79 -16.89
CA TYR A 179 13.02 4.10 -16.69
C TYR A 179 13.86 4.94 -15.72
N GLN A 180 13.88 6.25 -15.92
CA GLN A 180 14.52 7.18 -15.01
C GLN A 180 13.46 7.82 -14.09
N ALA A 181 13.73 7.75 -12.79
CA ALA A 181 12.82 8.24 -11.77
C ALA A 181 12.69 9.77 -11.79
N VAL A 182 11.46 10.24 -11.65
CA VAL A 182 11.13 11.64 -11.39
C VAL A 182 10.26 11.73 -10.14
N THR A 183 10.69 12.55 -9.19
CA THR A 183 9.90 12.91 -8.01
C THR A 183 9.81 14.43 -7.99
N ASP A 184 8.80 14.96 -8.65
CA ASP A 184 8.55 16.39 -8.80
C ASP A 184 7.61 16.94 -7.72
N HIS A 185 7.40 18.25 -7.72
CA HIS A 185 6.52 18.91 -6.76
C HIS A 185 5.06 18.45 -6.87
N ASP A 186 4.59 18.17 -8.08
CA ASP A 186 3.20 17.73 -8.29
C ASP A 186 2.96 16.36 -7.67
N LEU A 187 3.89 15.43 -7.86
CA LEU A 187 3.84 14.11 -7.25
C LEU A 187 3.93 14.17 -5.72
N ILE A 188 4.80 15.05 -5.18
CA ILE A 188 4.93 15.27 -3.73
C ILE A 188 3.62 15.85 -3.16
N MET A 189 3.01 16.79 -3.84
CA MET A 189 1.77 17.42 -3.39
C MET A 189 0.52 16.59 -3.62
N GLN A 190 0.59 15.54 -4.45
CA GLN A 190 -0.56 14.76 -4.91
C GLN A 190 -1.53 14.37 -3.79
N ASP A 191 -1.02 13.83 -2.72
CA ASP A 191 -1.78 13.31 -1.58
C ASP A 191 -1.94 14.30 -0.41
N MET A 192 -1.40 15.52 -0.54
CA MET A 192 -1.48 16.55 0.51
C MET A 192 -2.87 17.16 0.62
N SER A 193 -3.27 17.50 1.84
CA SER A 193 -4.45 18.33 2.07
C SER A 193 -4.30 19.72 1.40
N LYS A 194 -5.41 20.41 1.13
CA LYS A 194 -5.38 21.78 0.59
C LYS A 194 -4.53 22.74 1.44
N ARG A 195 -4.56 22.55 2.77
CA ARG A 195 -3.78 23.35 3.73
C ARG A 195 -2.28 23.08 3.58
N ASP A 196 -1.89 21.80 3.48
CA ASP A 196 -0.48 21.41 3.42
C ASP A 196 0.11 21.72 2.05
N LYS A 197 -0.65 21.56 0.94
CA LYS A 197 -0.26 22.06 -0.38
C LYS A 197 0.09 23.55 -0.34
N LYS A 198 -0.75 24.36 0.29
CA LYS A 198 -0.54 25.80 0.39
C LYS A 198 0.75 26.17 1.15
N LYS A 199 1.03 25.43 2.24
CA LYS A 199 2.26 25.58 3.01
C LYS A 199 3.48 25.15 2.19
N TYR A 200 3.40 24.00 1.52
CA TYR A 200 4.46 23.44 0.70
C TYR A 200 4.81 24.39 -0.45
N MET A 201 3.81 24.88 -1.20
CA MET A 201 4.02 25.83 -2.29
C MET A 201 4.70 27.11 -1.80
N LYS A 202 4.27 27.66 -0.65
CA LYS A 202 4.90 28.85 -0.05
C LYS A 202 6.37 28.59 0.31
N LEU A 203 6.67 27.43 0.91
CA LEU A 203 8.03 27.06 1.32
C LEU A 203 8.99 26.92 0.12
N HIS A 204 8.48 26.44 -1.01
CA HIS A 204 9.25 26.18 -2.22
C HIS A 204 9.12 27.27 -3.28
N ASN A 205 8.51 28.43 -2.95
CA ASN A 205 8.27 29.56 -3.86
C ASN A 205 7.55 29.15 -5.18
N LEU A 206 6.65 28.18 -5.09
CA LEU A 206 5.82 27.74 -6.20
C LEU A 206 4.58 28.65 -6.34
N LYS A 207 4.17 28.93 -7.59
CA LYS A 207 3.01 29.78 -7.92
C LYS A 207 1.78 28.92 -8.17
#